data_69d8b7c8a27cf079f074063b38c557e2
#
_entry.id   69d8b7c8a27cf079f074063b38c557e2
#
_cell.length_a   1.000
_cell.length_b   1.000
_cell.length_c   1.000
_cell.angle_alpha   90.00
_cell.angle_beta   90.00
_cell.angle_gamma   90.00
#
_symmetry.space_group_name_H-M   'P 1'
#
loop_
_entity.id
_entity.type
_entity.pdbx_description
1 polymer ?
#
loop_
_entity_poly.entity_id
_entity_poly.type
_entity_poly.pdbx_seq_one_letter_code
_entity_poly.pdbx_strand_id
1 'polypeptide(L)'
;MPHDNKVKAMVIVPTRELALQIDQQMEGFSYYTNVSSIAIYGGTDGTVFSREKQALTEGADLIVCTPGRLMAHINMGYIKFPELKFLILDEADRMLDMGFNEDILKIISYLPKQRQNLMFSATMPAKIRHLAKQILHNPFEINIAISKPAEKIVQKAYVVYDSQKIPLIKMLMKETVMKRVLIFCSTKEKTRQLYHELKKAGIKAEEIHSTLEQAARENVIIRFKSGDIPVLVATDIVSRGIDIEDIDMVINYDVPHDAEDYIHRIGRTARASAEGTAVTF
;
A
#
# COMPACT_ATOMS: atom_id res chain seq x y z
N MET A 1 -30.65 -12.71 15.02
CA MET A 1 -29.78 -12.87 16.20
C MET A 1 -29.32 -11.49 16.59
N PRO A 2 -29.26 -11.12 17.87
CA PRO A 2 -28.71 -9.82 18.23
C PRO A 2 -27.27 -9.74 17.71
N HIS A 3 -26.91 -8.65 17.06
CA HIS A 3 -25.54 -8.36 16.67
C HIS A 3 -24.69 -8.36 17.94
N ASP A 4 -23.80 -9.35 18.06
CA ASP A 4 -22.81 -9.38 19.12
C ASP A 4 -21.73 -8.39 18.68
N ASN A 5 -21.84 -7.14 19.16
CA ASN A 5 -21.04 -5.98 18.75
C ASN A 5 -19.57 -6.13 19.17
N LYS A 6 -18.86 -7.14 18.67
CA LYS A 6 -17.47 -7.42 19.01
C LYS A 6 -16.65 -7.72 17.77
N VAL A 7 -15.44 -7.20 17.74
CA VAL A 7 -14.48 -7.43 16.66
C VAL A 7 -14.13 -8.92 16.59
N LYS A 8 -14.42 -9.54 15.45
CA LYS A 8 -14.16 -10.97 15.16
C LYS A 8 -12.96 -11.17 14.25
N ALA A 9 -12.66 -10.19 13.39
CA ALA A 9 -11.52 -10.26 12.49
C ALA A 9 -10.74 -8.93 12.50
N MET A 10 -9.42 -9.05 12.39
CA MET A 10 -8.50 -7.91 12.32
C MET A 10 -7.51 -8.14 11.17
N VAL A 11 -7.42 -7.16 10.29
CA VAL A 11 -6.41 -7.08 9.23
C VAL A 11 -5.44 -5.94 9.56
N ILE A 12 -4.16 -6.26 9.69
CA ILE A 12 -3.11 -5.26 9.92
C ILE A 12 -2.34 -5.08 8.62
N VAL A 13 -2.22 -3.82 8.20
CA VAL A 13 -1.61 -3.42 6.92
C VAL A 13 -0.61 -2.28 7.12
N PRO A 14 0.42 -2.14 6.27
CA PRO A 14 1.46 -1.12 6.43
C PRO A 14 0.97 0.31 6.17
N THR A 15 -0.02 0.49 5.29
CA THR A 15 -0.40 1.80 4.77
C THR A 15 -1.90 2.08 4.90
N ARG A 16 -2.23 3.37 4.97
CA ARG A 16 -3.61 3.87 5.02
C ARG A 16 -4.38 3.53 3.77
N GLU A 17 -3.70 3.66 2.63
CA GLU A 17 -4.26 3.41 1.31
C GLU A 17 -4.71 1.96 1.18
N LEU A 18 -3.88 1.01 1.64
CA LEU A 18 -4.24 -0.40 1.65
C LEU A 18 -5.38 -0.69 2.64
N ALA A 19 -5.40 -0.02 3.81
CA ALA A 19 -6.50 -0.15 4.76
C ALA A 19 -7.84 0.29 4.14
N LEU A 20 -7.87 1.44 3.48
CA LEU A 20 -9.05 1.96 2.80
C LEU A 20 -9.49 1.06 1.64
N GLN A 21 -8.53 0.56 0.86
CA GLN A 21 -8.82 -0.33 -0.26
C GLN A 21 -9.50 -1.62 0.19
N ILE A 22 -8.97 -2.26 1.25
CA ILE A 22 -9.57 -3.48 1.80
C ILE A 22 -10.95 -3.19 2.36
N ASP A 23 -11.13 -2.08 3.08
CA ASP A 23 -12.42 -1.68 3.65
C ASP A 23 -13.47 -1.45 2.56
N GLN A 24 -13.12 -0.76 1.47
CA GLN A 24 -14.00 -0.59 0.30
C GLN A 24 -14.38 -1.92 -0.36
N GLN A 25 -13.45 -2.86 -0.46
CA GLN A 25 -13.77 -4.20 -0.96
C GLN A 25 -14.71 -4.95 -0.01
N MET A 26 -14.50 -4.80 1.30
CA MET A 26 -15.37 -5.40 2.30
C MET A 26 -16.78 -4.82 2.26
N GLU A 27 -16.96 -3.51 2.03
CA GLU A 27 -18.28 -2.93 1.78
C GLU A 27 -19.00 -3.63 0.61
N GLY A 28 -18.29 -3.90 -0.48
CA GLY A 28 -18.83 -4.65 -1.61
C GLY A 28 -19.24 -6.08 -1.27
N PHE A 29 -18.38 -6.82 -0.57
CA PHE A 29 -18.65 -8.20 -0.17
C PHE A 29 -19.74 -8.32 0.91
N SER A 30 -19.86 -7.32 1.77
CA SER A 30 -20.82 -7.32 2.86
C SER A 30 -22.19 -6.76 2.49
N TYR A 31 -22.37 -6.25 1.28
CA TYR A 31 -23.59 -5.55 0.83
C TYR A 31 -24.89 -6.31 1.11
N TYR A 32 -24.89 -7.63 0.96
CA TYR A 32 -26.04 -8.50 1.22
C TYR A 32 -25.92 -9.25 2.56
N THR A 33 -24.96 -8.88 3.41
CA THR A 33 -24.75 -9.51 4.73
C THR A 33 -24.83 -8.44 5.82
N ASN A 34 -24.96 -8.88 7.07
CA ASN A 34 -24.93 -7.98 8.20
C ASN A 34 -23.52 -7.84 8.81
N VAL A 35 -22.47 -7.94 7.98
CA VAL A 35 -21.08 -7.80 8.41
C VAL A 35 -20.66 -6.33 8.23
N SER A 36 -20.16 -5.74 9.30
CA SER A 36 -19.64 -4.36 9.31
C SER A 36 -18.12 -4.35 9.29
N SER A 37 -17.53 -3.43 8.53
CA SER A 37 -16.09 -3.17 8.52
C SER A 37 -15.77 -1.72 8.76
N ILE A 38 -14.54 -1.44 9.22
CA ILE A 38 -14.01 -0.10 9.35
C ILE A 38 -12.50 -0.08 9.17
N ALA A 39 -12.02 0.93 8.43
CA ALA A 39 -10.60 1.24 8.34
C ALA A 39 -10.15 2.16 9.48
N ILE A 40 -9.04 1.80 10.16
CA ILE A 40 -8.46 2.51 11.31
C ILE A 40 -7.02 2.90 10.98
N TYR A 41 -6.78 4.19 10.68
CA TYR A 41 -5.49 4.66 10.23
C TYR A 41 -5.19 6.09 10.70
N GLY A 42 -3.92 6.42 10.86
CA GLY A 42 -3.48 7.72 11.38
C GLY A 42 -3.55 8.86 10.36
N GLY A 43 -3.36 10.11 10.83
CA GLY A 43 -3.34 11.32 9.99
C GLY A 43 -4.71 11.90 9.67
N THR A 44 -5.71 11.52 10.45
CA THR A 44 -7.08 12.01 10.41
C THR A 44 -7.32 12.97 11.58
N ASP A 45 -8.37 13.76 11.47
CA ASP A 45 -8.79 14.72 12.52
C ASP A 45 -9.45 14.03 13.72
N GLY A 46 -9.82 14.82 14.73
CA GLY A 46 -10.46 14.30 15.95
C GLY A 46 -11.84 13.70 15.72
N THR A 47 -12.56 14.09 14.65
CA THR A 47 -13.90 13.56 14.33
C THR A 47 -13.80 12.12 13.86
N VAL A 48 -12.83 11.83 13.00
CA VAL A 48 -12.53 10.46 12.54
C VAL A 48 -12.07 9.59 13.70
N PHE A 49 -11.22 10.13 14.60
CA PHE A 49 -10.82 9.41 15.80
C PHE A 49 -12.02 8.99 16.68
N SER A 50 -13.00 9.87 16.82
CA SER A 50 -14.21 9.58 17.60
C SER A 50 -15.06 8.49 16.95
N ARG A 51 -15.17 8.47 15.61
CA ARG A 51 -15.86 7.39 14.87
C ARG A 51 -15.13 6.05 15.01
N GLU A 52 -13.80 6.05 14.89
CA GLU A 52 -12.98 4.84 15.11
C GLU A 52 -13.18 4.31 16.54
N LYS A 53 -13.16 5.21 17.55
CA LYS A 53 -13.41 4.84 18.94
C LYS A 53 -14.80 4.21 19.10
N GLN A 54 -15.83 4.82 18.52
CA GLN A 54 -17.19 4.30 18.55
C GLN A 54 -17.25 2.90 17.94
N ALA A 55 -16.73 2.70 16.73
CA ALA A 55 -16.72 1.40 16.07
C ALA A 55 -15.95 0.33 16.86
N LEU A 56 -14.85 0.71 17.50
CA LEU A 56 -14.06 -0.21 18.34
C LEU A 56 -14.74 -0.56 19.66
N THR A 57 -15.64 0.27 20.18
CA THR A 57 -16.36 0.05 21.46
C THR A 57 -17.75 -0.53 21.27
N GLU A 58 -18.48 -0.10 20.24
CA GLU A 58 -19.83 -0.55 19.92
C GLU A 58 -19.86 -1.78 19.02
N GLY A 59 -18.73 -2.04 18.32
CA GLY A 59 -18.45 -3.25 17.55
C GLY A 59 -18.56 -3.06 16.04
N ALA A 60 -17.42 -3.24 15.37
CA ALA A 60 -17.37 -3.65 13.98
C ALA A 60 -16.96 -5.11 13.92
N ASP A 61 -17.51 -5.91 13.00
CA ASP A 61 -17.13 -7.33 12.88
C ASP A 61 -15.70 -7.49 12.38
N LEU A 62 -15.27 -6.62 11.46
CA LEU A 62 -13.93 -6.56 10.89
C LEU A 62 -13.31 -5.18 11.07
N ILE A 63 -12.08 -5.15 11.54
CA ILE A 63 -11.26 -3.92 11.50
C ILE A 63 -10.07 -4.12 10.56
N VAL A 64 -9.80 -3.10 9.73
CA VAL A 64 -8.62 -3.02 8.88
C VAL A 64 -7.78 -1.86 9.40
N CYS A 65 -6.55 -2.11 9.86
CA CYS A 65 -5.84 -1.09 10.62
C CYS A 65 -4.36 -0.99 10.27
N THR A 66 -3.80 0.22 10.47
CA THR A 66 -2.36 0.42 10.53
C THR A 66 -1.85 0.27 11.96
N PRO A 67 -0.64 -0.32 12.19
CA PRO A 67 -0.14 -0.63 13.52
C PRO A 67 -0.16 0.56 14.49
N GLY A 68 0.43 1.69 14.08
CA GLY A 68 0.57 2.85 14.95
C GLY A 68 -0.77 3.45 15.40
N ARG A 69 -1.80 3.48 14.54
CA ARG A 69 -3.12 4.00 14.90
C ARG A 69 -3.86 3.06 15.86
N LEU A 70 -3.81 1.76 15.59
CA LEU A 70 -4.41 0.78 16.50
C LEU A 70 -3.72 0.82 17.87
N MET A 71 -2.39 0.96 17.91
CA MET A 71 -1.66 1.12 19.17
C MET A 71 -2.09 2.37 19.94
N ALA A 72 -2.36 3.50 19.26
CA ALA A 72 -2.89 4.69 19.90
C ALA A 72 -4.21 4.42 20.62
N HIS A 73 -5.13 3.70 19.98
CA HIS A 73 -6.40 3.29 20.58
C HIS A 73 -6.21 2.30 21.75
N ILE A 74 -5.33 1.29 21.60
CA ILE A 74 -5.03 0.31 22.65
C ILE A 74 -4.46 1.00 23.89
N ASN A 75 -3.52 1.92 23.73
CA ASN A 75 -2.88 2.65 24.82
C ASN A 75 -3.85 3.50 25.64
N MET A 76 -5.00 3.89 25.07
CA MET A 76 -6.06 4.57 25.81
C MET A 76 -6.89 3.62 26.71
N GLY A 77 -6.70 2.32 26.62
CA GLY A 77 -7.23 1.32 27.56
C GLY A 77 -8.72 0.97 27.45
N TYR A 78 -9.44 1.51 26.48
CA TYR A 78 -10.89 1.25 26.34
C TYR A 78 -11.23 0.08 25.41
N ILE A 79 -10.23 -0.51 24.71
CA ILE A 79 -10.44 -1.58 23.75
C ILE A 79 -10.04 -2.94 24.34
N LYS A 80 -10.88 -3.94 24.07
CA LYS A 80 -10.57 -5.36 24.29
C LYS A 80 -11.08 -6.15 23.09
N PHE A 81 -10.38 -7.23 22.75
CA PHE A 81 -10.70 -8.10 21.61
C PHE A 81 -11.03 -9.53 22.05
N PRO A 82 -11.99 -9.77 22.98
CA PRO A 82 -12.21 -11.09 23.54
C PRO A 82 -12.73 -12.12 22.54
N GLU A 83 -13.42 -11.66 21.49
CA GLU A 83 -14.09 -12.50 20.49
C GLU A 83 -13.32 -12.57 19.17
N LEU A 84 -12.08 -12.05 19.12
CA LEU A 84 -11.27 -12.07 17.91
C LEU A 84 -10.90 -13.51 17.52
N LYS A 85 -11.33 -13.91 16.33
CA LYS A 85 -11.11 -15.26 15.77
C LYS A 85 -10.06 -15.29 14.67
N PHE A 86 -9.87 -14.17 13.96
CA PHE A 86 -8.97 -14.08 12.82
C PHE A 86 -8.06 -12.87 12.94
N LEU A 87 -6.76 -13.12 12.81
CA LEU A 87 -5.75 -12.08 12.65
C LEU A 87 -5.06 -12.28 11.29
N ILE A 88 -5.10 -11.26 10.46
CA ILE A 88 -4.46 -11.25 9.16
C ILE A 88 -3.37 -10.17 9.16
N LEU A 89 -2.15 -10.53 8.79
CA LEU A 89 -1.05 -9.61 8.52
C LEU A 89 -0.83 -9.59 7.01
N ASP A 90 -1.06 -8.46 6.37
CA ASP A 90 -0.85 -8.31 4.94
C ASP A 90 0.32 -7.36 4.65
N GLU A 91 1.10 -7.63 3.60
CA GLU A 91 2.38 -6.99 3.31
C GLU A 91 3.31 -6.98 4.55
N ALA A 92 3.51 -8.16 5.18
CA ALA A 92 4.27 -8.28 6.43
C ALA A 92 5.73 -7.83 6.29
N ASP A 93 6.38 -8.11 5.16
CA ASP A 93 7.72 -7.63 4.83
C ASP A 93 7.79 -6.10 4.90
N ARG A 94 6.83 -5.43 4.29
CA ARG A 94 6.76 -3.99 4.30
C ARG A 94 6.54 -3.40 5.69
N MET A 95 5.71 -4.03 6.51
CA MET A 95 5.51 -3.59 7.89
C MET A 95 6.83 -3.64 8.68
N LEU A 96 7.66 -4.66 8.44
CA LEU A 96 8.97 -4.74 9.08
C LEU A 96 9.96 -3.69 8.56
N ASP A 97 9.96 -3.43 7.25
CA ASP A 97 10.82 -2.39 6.65
C ASP A 97 10.48 -0.99 7.19
N MET A 98 9.21 -0.76 7.50
CA MET A 98 8.72 0.47 8.13
C MET A 98 8.96 0.52 9.65
N GLY A 99 9.54 -0.53 10.25
CA GLY A 99 9.90 -0.58 11.67
C GLY A 99 8.76 -0.99 12.60
N PHE A 100 7.62 -1.48 12.10
CA PHE A 100 6.45 -1.84 12.90
C PHE A 100 6.55 -3.19 13.64
N ASN A 101 7.73 -3.82 13.66
CA ASN A 101 7.89 -5.14 14.30
C ASN A 101 7.44 -5.16 15.76
N GLU A 102 7.89 -4.18 16.55
CA GLU A 102 7.55 -4.08 17.98
C GLU A 102 6.06 -3.78 18.18
N ASP A 103 5.49 -2.89 17.36
CA ASP A 103 4.07 -2.56 17.43
C ASP A 103 3.20 -3.77 17.13
N ILE A 104 3.54 -4.56 16.10
CA ILE A 104 2.82 -5.79 15.74
C ILE A 104 2.85 -6.79 16.89
N LEU A 105 4.01 -7.08 17.46
CA LEU A 105 4.15 -8.01 18.57
C LEU A 105 3.40 -7.52 19.81
N LYS A 106 3.42 -6.22 20.06
CA LYS A 106 2.68 -5.60 21.16
C LYS A 106 1.17 -5.70 20.94
N ILE A 107 0.66 -5.40 19.75
CA ILE A 107 -0.76 -5.59 19.40
C ILE A 107 -1.16 -7.05 19.67
N ILE A 108 -0.37 -8.00 19.16
CA ILE A 108 -0.64 -9.43 19.31
C ILE A 108 -0.74 -9.85 20.78
N SER A 109 0.02 -9.22 21.67
CA SER A 109 -0.02 -9.51 23.11
C SER A 109 -1.37 -9.16 23.78
N TYR A 110 -2.17 -8.27 23.19
CA TYR A 110 -3.52 -7.93 23.66
C TYR A 110 -4.63 -8.82 23.08
N LEU A 111 -4.31 -9.69 22.13
CA LEU A 111 -5.29 -10.52 21.45
C LEU A 111 -5.47 -11.89 22.15
N PRO A 112 -6.65 -12.52 22.05
CA PRO A 112 -6.88 -13.86 22.62
C PRO A 112 -5.93 -14.87 21.97
N LYS A 113 -5.45 -15.84 22.77
CA LYS A 113 -4.52 -16.88 22.28
C LYS A 113 -5.19 -17.82 21.27
N GLN A 114 -6.47 -18.11 21.44
CA GLN A 114 -7.22 -19.00 20.54
C GLN A 114 -7.79 -18.20 19.37
N ARG A 115 -7.04 -18.17 18.27
CA ARG A 115 -7.40 -17.51 17.02
C ARG A 115 -6.65 -18.14 15.86
N GLN A 116 -7.16 -17.96 14.66
CA GLN A 116 -6.41 -18.25 13.41
C GLN A 116 -5.56 -17.04 13.03
N ASN A 117 -4.28 -17.27 12.74
CA ASN A 117 -3.39 -16.26 12.21
C ASN A 117 -3.07 -16.57 10.74
N LEU A 118 -3.21 -15.58 9.88
CA LEU A 118 -2.79 -15.61 8.48
C LEU A 118 -1.74 -14.53 8.26
N MET A 119 -0.71 -14.84 7.48
CA MET A 119 0.33 -13.88 7.13
C MET A 119 0.60 -13.94 5.63
N PHE A 120 0.50 -12.79 5.00
CA PHE A 120 0.79 -12.59 3.59
C PHE A 120 2.02 -11.69 3.47
N SER A 121 2.93 -12.07 2.60
CA SER A 121 4.16 -11.33 2.34
C SER A 121 4.63 -11.61 0.93
N ALA A 122 5.10 -10.60 0.22
CA ALA A 122 5.67 -10.78 -1.11
C ALA A 122 7.04 -11.45 -1.03
N THR A 123 7.76 -11.22 0.07
CA THR A 123 9.12 -11.72 0.29
C THR A 123 9.25 -12.44 1.62
N MET A 124 10.23 -13.33 1.75
CA MET A 124 10.46 -14.14 2.95
C MET A 124 11.93 -14.08 3.44
N PRO A 125 12.50 -12.90 3.67
CA PRO A 125 13.83 -12.77 4.27
C PRO A 125 13.86 -13.33 5.70
N ALA A 126 15.05 -13.48 6.28
CA ALA A 126 15.24 -14.08 7.61
C ALA A 126 14.40 -13.39 8.70
N LYS A 127 14.25 -12.07 8.64
CA LYS A 127 13.45 -11.27 9.60
C LYS A 127 11.96 -11.66 9.55
N ILE A 128 11.41 -11.83 8.34
CA ILE A 128 10.00 -12.22 8.15
C ILE A 128 9.77 -13.67 8.61
N ARG A 129 10.70 -14.58 8.29
CA ARG A 129 10.65 -15.94 8.80
C ARG A 129 10.68 -16.00 10.34
N HIS A 130 11.44 -15.10 10.96
CA HIS A 130 11.50 -15.01 12.41
C HIS A 130 10.15 -14.52 12.98
N LEU A 131 9.57 -13.47 12.41
CA LEU A 131 8.24 -12.97 12.79
C LEU A 131 7.17 -14.04 12.60
N ALA A 132 7.19 -14.76 11.46
CA ALA A 132 6.27 -15.84 11.18
C ALA A 132 6.31 -16.94 12.25
N LYS A 133 7.51 -17.37 12.66
CA LYS A 133 7.70 -18.37 13.73
C LYS A 133 7.16 -17.92 15.10
N GLN A 134 7.17 -16.61 15.36
CA GLN A 134 6.63 -16.06 16.62
C GLN A 134 5.09 -16.00 16.63
N ILE A 135 4.49 -15.78 15.47
CA ILE A 135 3.05 -15.49 15.35
C ILE A 135 2.23 -16.71 14.93
N LEU A 136 2.79 -17.53 14.03
CA LEU A 136 2.06 -18.65 13.42
C LEU A 136 2.30 -19.95 14.18
N HIS A 137 1.26 -20.74 14.33
CA HIS A 137 1.27 -22.07 14.95
C HIS A 137 1.03 -23.12 13.89
N ASN A 138 2.03 -23.98 13.60
CA ASN A 138 1.97 -25.03 12.59
C ASN A 138 1.34 -24.54 11.27
N PRO A 139 1.86 -23.47 10.66
CA PRO A 139 1.24 -22.88 9.48
C PRO A 139 1.33 -23.83 8.28
N PHE A 140 0.30 -23.80 7.45
CA PHE A 140 0.40 -24.30 6.09
C PHE A 140 1.07 -23.21 5.23
N GLU A 141 2.19 -23.54 4.62
CA GLU A 141 2.95 -22.61 3.79
C GLU A 141 2.61 -22.81 2.31
N ILE A 142 2.17 -21.74 1.66
CA ILE A 142 1.99 -21.69 0.21
C ILE A 142 3.03 -20.74 -0.34
N ASN A 143 4.04 -21.30 -0.99
CA ASN A 143 5.08 -20.54 -1.67
C ASN A 143 4.73 -20.43 -3.16
N ILE A 144 4.33 -19.25 -3.58
CA ILE A 144 4.24 -18.92 -5.00
C ILE A 144 5.64 -18.47 -5.42
N ALA A 145 6.22 -19.09 -6.45
CA ALA A 145 7.55 -18.71 -6.93
C ALA A 145 7.60 -17.20 -7.14
N ILE A 146 8.71 -16.57 -6.70
CA ILE A 146 8.96 -15.13 -6.89
C ILE A 146 8.62 -14.84 -8.35
N SER A 147 7.65 -13.99 -8.54
CA SER A 147 7.11 -13.69 -9.86
C SER A 147 8.27 -13.22 -10.74
N LYS A 148 8.59 -13.98 -11.76
CA LYS A 148 9.31 -13.38 -12.90
C LYS A 148 8.50 -12.14 -13.28
N PRO A 149 9.14 -11.03 -13.68
CA PRO A 149 8.42 -9.91 -14.26
C PRO A 149 7.37 -10.48 -15.21
N ALA A 150 6.13 -10.01 -15.15
CA ALA A 150 5.10 -10.54 -16.02
C ALA A 150 5.64 -10.55 -17.44
N GLU A 151 5.54 -11.67 -18.14
CA GLU A 151 6.13 -11.88 -19.48
C GLU A 151 5.72 -10.79 -20.49
N LYS A 152 4.67 -10.06 -20.19
CA LYS A 152 4.12 -8.94 -20.98
C LYS A 152 4.72 -7.58 -20.68
N ILE A 153 5.71 -7.48 -19.75
CA ILE A 153 6.38 -6.20 -19.47
C ILE A 153 7.62 -6.06 -20.35
N VAL A 154 7.58 -5.09 -21.24
CA VAL A 154 8.78 -4.69 -22.01
C VAL A 154 9.68 -3.86 -21.09
N GLN A 155 10.84 -4.40 -20.75
CA GLN A 155 11.79 -3.74 -19.86
C GLN A 155 12.90 -3.07 -20.67
N LYS A 156 13.16 -1.79 -20.41
CA LYS A 156 14.20 -0.98 -21.06
C LYS A 156 15.08 -0.33 -19.99
N ALA A 157 16.38 -0.37 -20.17
CA ALA A 157 17.33 0.36 -19.32
C ALA A 157 18.12 1.36 -20.18
N TYR A 158 18.28 2.58 -19.66
CA TYR A 158 19.03 3.64 -20.29
C TYR A 158 20.15 4.12 -19.36
N VAL A 159 21.38 4.07 -19.83
CA VAL A 159 22.52 4.67 -19.11
C VAL A 159 22.58 6.15 -19.51
N VAL A 160 22.20 7.02 -18.56
CA VAL A 160 22.05 8.45 -18.82
C VAL A 160 22.59 9.30 -17.68
N TYR A 161 23.04 10.51 -17.96
CA TYR A 161 23.34 11.51 -16.94
C TYR A 161 22.05 12.19 -16.46
N ASP A 162 22.06 12.74 -15.25
CA ASP A 162 20.86 13.41 -14.68
C ASP A 162 20.28 14.51 -15.59
N SER A 163 21.13 15.26 -16.29
CA SER A 163 20.72 16.29 -17.27
C SER A 163 19.97 15.75 -18.48
N GLN A 164 20.11 14.46 -18.78
CA GLN A 164 19.46 13.80 -19.93
C GLN A 164 18.13 13.14 -19.56
N LYS A 165 17.85 12.90 -18.28
CA LYS A 165 16.65 12.19 -17.84
C LYS A 165 15.35 12.88 -18.26
N ILE A 166 15.23 14.20 -18.04
CA ILE A 166 14.03 14.97 -18.45
C ILE A 166 13.80 14.99 -19.97
N PRO A 167 14.83 15.31 -20.81
CA PRO A 167 14.70 15.14 -22.25
C PRO A 167 14.25 13.75 -22.69
N LEU A 168 14.79 12.70 -22.07
CA LEU A 168 14.43 11.32 -22.37
C LEU A 168 12.97 11.02 -21.99
N ILE A 169 12.50 11.46 -20.81
CA ILE A 169 11.08 11.32 -20.43
C ILE A 169 10.17 11.97 -21.47
N LYS A 170 10.51 13.21 -21.90
CA LYS A 170 9.74 13.91 -22.94
C LYS A 170 9.69 13.14 -24.27
N MET A 171 10.80 12.53 -24.67
CA MET A 171 10.88 11.73 -25.88
C MET A 171 9.99 10.50 -25.75
N LEU A 172 10.13 9.72 -24.67
CA LEU A 172 9.33 8.52 -24.40
C LEU A 172 7.83 8.81 -24.38
N MET A 173 7.42 9.94 -23.80
CA MET A 173 6.02 10.34 -23.77
C MET A 173 5.46 10.78 -25.12
N LYS A 174 6.29 11.22 -26.05
CA LYS A 174 5.87 11.60 -27.41
C LYS A 174 5.72 10.39 -28.34
N GLU A 175 6.55 9.39 -28.16
CA GLU A 175 6.60 8.22 -29.04
C GLU A 175 5.40 7.28 -28.88
N THR A 176 4.67 7.39 -27.78
CA THR A 176 3.56 6.48 -27.48
C THR A 176 2.37 7.29 -26.95
N VAL A 177 1.16 6.96 -27.39
CA VAL A 177 -0.08 7.53 -26.82
C VAL A 177 -0.29 6.92 -25.42
N MET A 178 0.56 7.33 -24.48
CA MET A 178 0.49 6.86 -23.09
C MET A 178 -0.51 7.67 -22.31
N LYS A 179 -1.44 6.99 -21.68
CA LYS A 179 -2.48 7.63 -20.87
C LYS A 179 -2.07 7.79 -19.43
N ARG A 180 -1.27 6.84 -18.88
CA ARG A 180 -0.87 6.82 -17.47
C ARG A 180 0.59 6.39 -17.31
N VAL A 181 1.40 7.28 -16.75
CA VAL A 181 2.82 7.06 -16.47
C VAL A 181 3.07 7.24 -14.98
N LEU A 182 3.67 6.25 -14.35
CA LEU A 182 4.10 6.32 -12.95
C LEU A 182 5.63 6.41 -12.88
N ILE A 183 6.15 7.46 -12.24
CA ILE A 183 7.59 7.69 -12.10
C ILE A 183 8.00 7.53 -10.64
N PHE A 184 8.94 6.65 -10.38
CA PHE A 184 9.47 6.38 -9.06
C PHE A 184 10.76 7.14 -8.79
N CYS A 185 10.79 7.91 -7.69
CA CYS A 185 11.97 8.58 -7.17
C CYS A 185 12.33 8.04 -5.79
N SER A 186 13.63 8.00 -5.48
CA SER A 186 14.16 7.48 -4.22
C SER A 186 13.81 8.34 -3.00
N THR A 187 13.62 9.66 -3.17
CA THR A 187 13.34 10.59 -2.06
C THR A 187 12.21 11.56 -2.40
N LYS A 188 11.57 12.11 -1.35
CA LYS A 188 10.53 13.14 -1.51
C LYS A 188 11.05 14.42 -2.14
N GLU A 189 12.33 14.77 -1.88
CA GLU A 189 12.99 15.94 -2.46
C GLU A 189 13.14 15.78 -3.97
N LYS A 190 13.62 14.62 -4.43
CA LYS A 190 13.70 14.30 -5.86
C LYS A 190 12.33 14.24 -6.53
N THR A 191 11.32 13.68 -5.83
CA THR A 191 9.92 13.64 -6.32
C THR A 191 9.43 15.06 -6.60
N ARG A 192 9.59 15.97 -5.64
CA ARG A 192 9.21 17.38 -5.78
C ARG A 192 9.99 18.09 -6.87
N GLN A 193 11.31 17.90 -6.92
CA GLN A 193 12.15 18.49 -7.95
C GLN A 193 11.72 18.05 -9.36
N LEU A 194 11.57 16.74 -9.54
CA LEU A 194 11.14 16.16 -10.82
C LEU A 194 9.76 16.67 -11.25
N TYR A 195 8.80 16.72 -10.32
CA TYR A 195 7.48 17.29 -10.57
C TYR A 195 7.57 18.71 -11.13
N HIS A 196 8.35 19.60 -10.48
CA HIS A 196 8.53 20.97 -10.95
C HIS A 196 9.20 21.05 -12.32
N GLU A 197 10.19 20.22 -12.60
CA GLU A 197 10.86 20.17 -13.90
C GLU A 197 9.93 19.67 -15.02
N LEU A 198 9.10 18.65 -14.75
CA LEU A 198 8.12 18.17 -15.70
C LEU A 198 7.07 19.24 -16.00
N LYS A 199 6.60 19.95 -14.97
CA LYS A 199 5.64 21.04 -15.12
C LYS A 199 6.20 22.20 -15.92
N LYS A 200 7.45 22.63 -15.66
CA LYS A 200 8.16 23.62 -16.48
C LYS A 200 8.32 23.16 -17.94
N ALA A 201 8.44 21.87 -18.13
CA ALA A 201 8.55 21.25 -19.43
C ALA A 201 7.21 21.14 -20.19
N GLY A 202 6.09 21.61 -19.59
CA GLY A 202 4.74 21.53 -20.16
C GLY A 202 4.07 20.17 -20.02
N ILE A 203 4.62 19.27 -19.19
CA ILE A 203 4.02 17.96 -18.89
C ILE A 203 3.05 18.10 -17.73
N LYS A 204 1.81 17.67 -17.92
CA LYS A 204 0.79 17.64 -16.87
C LYS A 204 1.12 16.50 -15.92
N ALA A 205 1.65 16.83 -14.75
CA ALA A 205 2.07 15.87 -13.73
C ALA A 205 1.60 16.30 -12.35
N GLU A 206 1.53 15.34 -11.40
CA GLU A 206 1.36 15.59 -9.97
C GLU A 206 2.37 14.76 -9.18
N GLU A 207 2.66 15.21 -7.95
CA GLU A 207 3.56 14.52 -7.05
C GLU A 207 2.80 13.84 -5.91
N ILE A 208 3.33 12.72 -5.41
CA ILE A 208 2.80 12.07 -4.22
C ILE A 208 3.91 11.53 -3.33
N HIS A 209 3.93 11.96 -2.07
CA HIS A 209 4.93 11.58 -1.07
C HIS A 209 4.39 11.74 0.36
N SER A 210 5.11 11.22 1.35
CA SER A 210 4.66 11.12 2.75
C SER A 210 4.34 12.45 3.44
N THR A 211 4.85 13.59 2.96
CA THR A 211 4.60 14.90 3.57
C THR A 211 3.38 15.63 3.02
N LEU A 212 2.70 15.09 1.99
CA LEU A 212 1.41 15.61 1.56
C LEU A 212 0.34 15.27 2.60
N GLU A 213 -0.58 16.20 2.81
CA GLU A 213 -1.78 15.95 3.61
C GLU A 213 -2.63 14.84 2.99
N GLN A 214 -3.35 14.08 3.83
CA GLN A 214 -4.09 12.91 3.40
C GLN A 214 -5.13 13.24 2.31
N ALA A 215 -5.92 14.30 2.52
CA ALA A 215 -6.92 14.72 1.54
C ALA A 215 -6.29 15.09 0.16
N ALA A 216 -5.12 15.71 0.16
CA ALA A 216 -4.38 16.01 -1.07
C ALA A 216 -3.90 14.72 -1.76
N ARG A 217 -3.40 13.74 -1.01
CA ARG A 217 -2.97 12.44 -1.55
C ARG A 217 -4.12 11.69 -2.19
N GLU A 218 -5.28 11.61 -1.52
CA GLU A 218 -6.48 10.97 -2.04
C GLU A 218 -6.97 11.64 -3.33
N ASN A 219 -6.99 12.97 -3.36
CA ASN A 219 -7.36 13.72 -4.56
C ASN A 219 -6.42 13.44 -5.73
N VAL A 220 -5.09 13.44 -5.51
CA VAL A 220 -4.11 13.11 -6.54
C VAL A 220 -4.32 11.70 -7.09
N ILE A 221 -4.58 10.72 -6.23
CA ILE A 221 -4.85 9.34 -6.62
C ILE A 221 -6.13 9.25 -7.48
N ILE A 222 -7.20 9.89 -7.05
CA ILE A 222 -8.48 9.90 -7.80
C ILE A 222 -8.27 10.51 -9.18
N ARG A 223 -7.60 11.66 -9.27
CA ARG A 223 -7.32 12.35 -10.54
C ARG A 223 -6.39 11.55 -11.46
N PHE A 224 -5.46 10.77 -10.91
CA PHE A 224 -4.61 9.89 -11.70
C PHE A 224 -5.40 8.66 -12.19
N LYS A 225 -6.24 8.06 -11.35
CA LYS A 225 -7.13 6.95 -11.73
C LYS A 225 -8.15 7.36 -12.81
N SER A 226 -8.70 8.56 -12.73
CA SER A 226 -9.63 9.09 -13.75
C SER A 226 -8.97 9.46 -15.07
N GLY A 227 -7.63 9.55 -15.12
CA GLY A 227 -6.88 10.00 -16.30
C GLY A 227 -6.79 11.52 -16.45
N ASP A 228 -7.28 12.30 -15.49
CA ASP A 228 -7.12 13.76 -15.49
C ASP A 228 -5.66 14.19 -15.42
N ILE A 229 -4.84 13.36 -14.78
CA ILE A 229 -3.39 13.52 -14.65
C ILE A 229 -2.72 12.35 -15.35
N PRO A 230 -1.98 12.57 -16.44
CA PRO A 230 -1.31 11.48 -17.14
C PRO A 230 -0.01 11.03 -16.48
N VAL A 231 0.62 11.84 -15.63
CA VAL A 231 1.90 11.51 -14.99
C VAL A 231 1.81 11.67 -13.49
N LEU A 232 2.18 10.62 -12.75
CA LEU A 232 2.32 10.65 -11.32
C LEU A 232 3.78 10.41 -10.93
N VAL A 233 4.37 11.34 -10.17
CA VAL A 233 5.71 11.20 -9.59
C VAL A 233 5.59 10.79 -8.14
N ALA A 234 6.16 9.65 -7.74
CA ALA A 234 5.92 9.05 -6.44
C ALA A 234 7.20 8.54 -5.77
N THR A 235 7.18 8.48 -4.43
CA THR A 235 8.14 7.68 -3.67
C THR A 235 7.58 6.27 -3.45
N ASP A 236 8.45 5.28 -3.21
CA ASP A 236 8.05 3.89 -2.96
C ASP A 236 7.05 3.74 -1.81
N ILE A 237 7.22 4.51 -0.74
CA ILE A 237 6.40 4.41 0.47
C ILE A 237 4.91 4.64 0.17
N VAL A 238 4.62 5.51 -0.76
CA VAL A 238 3.25 5.92 -1.06
C VAL A 238 2.65 5.11 -2.20
N SER A 239 3.46 4.76 -3.19
CA SER A 239 2.99 4.04 -4.37
C SER A 239 2.77 2.55 -4.15
N ARG A 240 3.36 1.97 -3.11
CA ARG A 240 3.01 0.65 -2.60
C ARG A 240 1.72 0.77 -1.78
N GLY A 241 0.79 -0.14 -1.95
CA GLY A 241 -0.54 -0.08 -1.31
C GLY A 241 -1.57 0.79 -2.04
N ILE A 242 -1.17 1.49 -3.11
CA ILE A 242 -2.13 2.11 -4.02
C ILE A 242 -2.42 1.11 -5.13
N ASP A 243 -3.66 0.66 -5.20
CA ASP A 243 -4.15 -0.12 -6.32
C ASP A 243 -4.42 0.81 -7.49
N ILE A 244 -3.37 1.06 -8.27
CA ILE A 244 -3.48 1.75 -9.55
C ILE A 244 -3.28 0.69 -10.62
N GLU A 245 -4.33 0.39 -11.33
CA GLU A 245 -4.33 -0.49 -12.48
C GLU A 245 -4.18 0.31 -13.77
N ASP A 246 -3.90 -0.41 -14.86
CA ASP A 246 -3.79 0.15 -16.21
C ASP A 246 -2.73 1.26 -16.35
N ILE A 247 -1.57 1.09 -15.73
CA ILE A 247 -0.41 1.95 -15.97
C ILE A 247 0.28 1.48 -17.26
N ASP A 248 0.38 2.37 -18.25
CA ASP A 248 1.02 2.05 -19.54
C ASP A 248 2.54 1.97 -19.39
N MET A 249 3.11 2.87 -18.56
CA MET A 249 4.56 2.93 -18.35
C MET A 249 4.92 3.19 -16.89
N VAL A 250 5.87 2.42 -16.40
CA VAL A 250 6.57 2.67 -15.14
C VAL A 250 7.98 3.17 -15.45
N ILE A 251 8.38 4.27 -14.86
CA ILE A 251 9.74 4.81 -14.96
C ILE A 251 10.42 4.76 -13.59
N ASN A 252 11.48 3.99 -13.45
CA ASN A 252 12.40 4.08 -12.33
C ASN A 252 13.39 5.22 -12.61
N TYR A 253 13.08 6.43 -12.14
CA TYR A 253 13.95 7.60 -12.26
C TYR A 253 15.25 7.41 -11.49
N ASP A 254 15.15 6.71 -10.35
CA ASP A 254 16.29 6.17 -9.61
C ASP A 254 16.17 4.64 -9.59
N VAL A 255 17.31 3.97 -9.81
CA VAL A 255 17.40 2.53 -9.69
C VAL A 255 16.96 2.11 -8.28
N PRO A 256 16.03 1.14 -8.13
CA PRO A 256 15.66 0.64 -6.81
C PRO A 256 16.84 -0.05 -6.11
N HIS A 257 16.81 -0.06 -4.77
CA HIS A 257 17.91 -0.59 -3.98
C HIS A 257 18.04 -2.12 -4.06
N ASP A 258 16.94 -2.81 -4.32
CA ASP A 258 16.91 -4.26 -4.44
C ASP A 258 16.03 -4.73 -5.60
N ALA A 259 16.17 -6.01 -5.95
CA ALA A 259 15.45 -6.62 -7.06
C ALA A 259 13.93 -6.77 -6.76
N GLU A 260 13.56 -6.89 -5.51
CA GLU A 260 12.18 -7.04 -5.08
C GLU A 260 11.43 -5.73 -5.28
N ASP A 261 12.03 -4.62 -4.86
CA ASP A 261 11.49 -3.27 -5.13
C ASP A 261 11.31 -3.03 -6.63
N TYR A 262 12.29 -3.48 -7.44
CA TYR A 262 12.18 -3.38 -8.89
C TYR A 262 10.94 -4.11 -9.40
N ILE A 263 10.75 -5.36 -9.01
CA ILE A 263 9.59 -6.17 -9.42
C ILE A 263 8.27 -5.55 -8.95
N HIS A 264 8.22 -5.06 -7.71
CA HIS A 264 7.03 -4.40 -7.16
C HIS A 264 6.68 -3.10 -7.90
N ARG A 265 7.69 -2.33 -8.33
CA ARG A 265 7.46 -1.12 -9.12
C ARG A 265 6.94 -1.45 -10.51
N ILE A 266 7.64 -2.33 -11.24
CA ILE A 266 7.24 -2.68 -12.61
C ILE A 266 5.93 -3.48 -12.64
N GLY A 267 5.60 -4.22 -11.58
CA GLY A 267 4.33 -4.92 -11.43
C GLY A 267 3.10 -4.02 -11.30
N ARG A 268 3.26 -2.69 -11.37
CA ARG A 268 2.16 -1.71 -11.50
C ARG A 268 1.66 -1.61 -12.94
N THR A 269 2.41 -2.07 -13.92
CA THR A 269 2.01 -2.15 -15.33
C THR A 269 1.76 -3.61 -15.73
N ALA A 270 1.17 -3.83 -16.91
CA ALA A 270 0.88 -5.15 -17.50
C ALA A 270 0.03 -6.07 -16.61
N ARG A 271 -0.96 -5.55 -15.91
CA ARG A 271 -1.95 -6.36 -15.20
C ARG A 271 -3.04 -6.86 -16.16
N ALA A 272 -3.61 -8.02 -15.83
CA ALA A 272 -4.63 -8.73 -16.59
C ALA A 272 -4.14 -9.15 -18.00
N SER A 273 -4.52 -8.49 -19.07
CA SER A 273 -4.20 -8.84 -20.46
C SER A 273 -3.39 -7.78 -21.20
N ALA A 274 -3.14 -6.62 -20.58
CA ALA A 274 -2.43 -5.50 -21.20
C ALA A 274 -0.91 -5.69 -21.24
N GLU A 275 -0.27 -5.19 -22.29
CA GLU A 275 1.17 -5.01 -22.36
C GLU A 275 1.59 -3.77 -21.59
N GLY A 276 2.75 -3.79 -20.94
CA GLY A 276 3.26 -2.67 -20.18
C GLY A 276 4.73 -2.39 -20.48
N THR A 277 5.16 -1.16 -20.24
CA THR A 277 6.56 -0.78 -20.41
C THR A 277 7.16 -0.33 -19.08
N ALA A 278 8.31 -0.90 -18.75
CA ALA A 278 9.13 -0.47 -17.62
C ALA A 278 10.44 0.12 -18.13
N VAL A 279 10.76 1.33 -17.67
CA VAL A 279 11.98 2.04 -18.05
C VAL A 279 12.80 2.33 -16.79
N THR A 280 14.12 2.12 -16.84
CA THR A 280 15.03 2.40 -15.72
C THR A 280 16.19 3.27 -16.21
N PHE A 281 16.54 4.31 -15.43
CA PHE A 281 17.60 5.28 -15.73
C PHE A 281 18.81 5.09 -14.83
#